data_d39a6dddba6dc9802019b5a8081662ad
#
_entry.id   d39a6dddba6dc9802019b5a8081662ad
#
_cell.length_a   1.000
_cell.length_b   1.000
_cell.length_c   1.000
_cell.angle_alpha   90.00
_cell.angle_beta   90.00
_cell.angle_gamma   90.00
#
_symmetry.space_group_name_H-M   'P 1'
#
loop_
_entity.id
_entity.type
_entity.pdbx_description
1 polymer ?
#
loop_
_entity_poly.entity_id
_entity_poly.type
_entity_poly.pdbx_seq_one_letter_code
_entity_poly.pdbx_strand_id
1 'polypeptide(L)'
;IELVMDKKELLKIQGFDSLLDFLVDELDWPLDIDNLGERELTFSYSAEEIGLPENLVAKVKSIKQLRPFTSGQPWAIFWMDFESKKLPITVLRRILRHFVVKKRAADPTKVTWQMEDIMFVSGHGDEETRGVTFAHFKNLDNNEVMREFSWDKRERSFENYISYLDNLKWSDKFETNPEEWSVAWRGAFTGSTREAVRTSKQLAISMAWIARDICDRVKEVYEIECKNDALHKLFESFKEGLIHDMTLDQFADMYAQTMTYGLFSARTMDTDGHFEIQEVADLIPSTNPFLKRLFKECLEVGKDHHQIDLDELGIGRLVELLDGLNKTDGTDVMTRILEEFGRRTGSGNEDPVIHFYEEFLKEYDQIQRVDKGVYYTPDPVVDFIVRSVNEQLKTEFGLEMGLADTTTWGEMIASERVDMPINSKTGQKFRQDSKDWNDIYKQLPFVQILDPATGTGTFLIRTITMIHYEVKAKHKRDHNQTPWQEYW
;
A
#
# COMPACT_ATOMS: atom_id res chain seq x y z
N ILE A 1 31.85 -17.28 -21.96
CA ILE A 1 31.48 -17.05 -20.54
C ILE A 1 31.46 -15.54 -20.44
N GLU A 2 30.28 -14.92 -20.59
CA GLU A 2 30.10 -13.50 -20.29
C GLU A 2 30.41 -13.32 -18.80
N LEU A 3 31.35 -12.43 -18.51
CA LEU A 3 31.65 -12.03 -17.14
C LEU A 3 30.39 -11.29 -16.61
N VAL A 4 29.66 -11.94 -15.76
CA VAL A 4 28.60 -11.30 -14.97
C VAL A 4 29.28 -10.33 -14.00
N MET A 5 28.88 -9.07 -14.02
CA MET A 5 29.36 -8.02 -13.12
C MET A 5 29.40 -8.53 -11.64
N ASP A 6 30.52 -8.29 -10.94
CA ASP A 6 30.63 -8.73 -9.54
C ASP A 6 29.94 -7.72 -8.60
N LYS A 7 29.13 -8.23 -7.69
CA LYS A 7 28.51 -7.48 -6.59
C LYS A 7 29.49 -6.55 -5.86
N LYS A 8 30.73 -6.98 -5.73
CA LYS A 8 31.75 -6.22 -5.01
C LYS A 8 32.08 -4.88 -5.67
N GLU A 9 31.92 -4.78 -6.99
CA GLU A 9 32.24 -3.56 -7.73
C GLU A 9 31.21 -2.47 -7.43
N LEU A 10 29.93 -2.81 -7.41
CA LEU A 10 28.87 -1.85 -7.03
C LEU A 10 29.01 -1.35 -5.58
N LEU A 11 29.51 -2.20 -4.67
CA LEU A 11 29.75 -1.80 -3.28
C LEU A 11 30.95 -0.86 -3.12
N LYS A 12 31.78 -0.70 -4.14
CA LYS A 12 32.88 0.27 -4.16
C LYS A 12 32.42 1.69 -4.44
N ILE A 13 31.24 1.89 -5.01
CA ILE A 13 30.71 3.22 -5.30
C ILE A 13 30.40 3.93 -4.00
N GLN A 14 31.29 4.81 -3.58
CA GLN A 14 31.18 5.60 -2.34
C GLN A 14 30.97 7.10 -2.59
N GLY A 15 31.18 7.55 -3.81
CA GLY A 15 31.08 8.93 -4.21
C GLY A 15 31.07 9.08 -5.73
N PHE A 16 31.11 10.32 -6.19
CA PHE A 16 31.08 10.60 -7.61
C PHE A 16 32.29 10.02 -8.37
N ASP A 17 33.49 10.12 -7.81
CA ASP A 17 34.72 9.61 -8.47
C ASP A 17 34.63 8.10 -8.66
N SER A 18 34.27 7.36 -7.61
CA SER A 18 34.07 5.90 -7.72
C SER A 18 32.87 5.49 -8.59
N LEU A 19 31.91 6.36 -8.83
CA LEU A 19 30.90 6.16 -9.87
C LEU A 19 31.51 6.27 -11.26
N LEU A 20 32.39 7.26 -11.50
CA LEU A 20 33.08 7.39 -12.79
C LEU A 20 33.94 6.17 -13.08
N ASP A 21 34.73 5.70 -12.09
CA ASP A 21 35.50 4.45 -12.19
C ASP A 21 34.60 3.27 -12.58
N PHE A 22 33.47 3.13 -11.91
CA PHE A 22 32.49 2.07 -12.20
C PHE A 22 31.91 2.18 -13.63
N LEU A 23 31.60 3.38 -14.12
CA LEU A 23 31.08 3.59 -15.47
C LEU A 23 32.12 3.19 -16.53
N VAL A 24 33.41 3.44 -16.28
CA VAL A 24 34.49 3.11 -17.19
C VAL A 24 34.84 1.62 -17.11
N ASP A 25 35.11 1.11 -15.92
CA ASP A 25 35.69 -0.22 -15.73
C ASP A 25 34.66 -1.35 -15.94
N GLU A 26 33.41 -1.12 -15.55
CA GLU A 26 32.36 -2.15 -15.56
C GLU A 26 31.35 -1.96 -16.70
N LEU A 27 31.10 -0.72 -17.12
CA LEU A 27 30.11 -0.40 -18.12
C LEU A 27 30.70 0.08 -19.45
N ASP A 28 32.03 0.05 -19.59
CA ASP A 28 32.78 0.40 -20.82
C ASP A 28 32.49 1.85 -21.33
N TRP A 29 32.17 2.79 -20.43
CA TRP A 29 31.84 4.16 -20.84
C TRP A 29 33.08 4.95 -21.32
N PRO A 30 33.00 5.70 -22.41
CA PRO A 30 34.14 6.39 -23.02
C PRO A 30 34.49 7.68 -22.27
N LEU A 31 34.79 7.61 -20.98
CA LEU A 31 35.20 8.71 -20.13
C LEU A 31 36.72 8.71 -19.99
N ASP A 32 37.36 9.82 -20.28
CA ASP A 32 38.80 10.00 -20.09
C ASP A 32 39.08 10.50 -18.65
N ILE A 33 38.88 9.63 -17.68
CA ILE A 33 39.03 9.95 -16.25
C ILE A 33 40.48 10.12 -15.83
N ASP A 34 41.42 9.56 -16.58
CA ASP A 34 42.84 9.63 -16.30
C ASP A 34 43.45 10.99 -16.65
N ASN A 35 42.97 11.64 -17.72
CA ASN A 35 43.52 12.89 -18.24
C ASN A 35 42.66 14.12 -17.93
N LEU A 36 41.38 13.96 -17.61
CA LEU A 36 40.45 15.04 -17.35
C LEU A 36 40.09 15.11 -15.86
N GLY A 37 40.16 16.30 -15.31
CA GLY A 37 39.72 16.51 -13.92
C GLY A 37 38.19 16.56 -13.80
N GLU A 38 37.68 16.38 -12.58
CA GLU A 38 36.24 16.41 -12.28
C GLU A 38 35.52 17.63 -12.91
N ARG A 39 36.13 18.81 -12.88
CA ARG A 39 35.53 20.03 -13.44
C ARG A 39 35.43 20.02 -14.97
N GLU A 40 36.23 19.20 -15.62
CA GLU A 40 36.20 19.06 -17.08
C GLU A 40 35.18 18.01 -17.50
N LEU A 41 34.92 17.03 -16.62
CA LEU A 41 33.95 15.96 -16.83
C LEU A 41 32.53 16.35 -16.38
N THR A 42 32.36 17.39 -15.56
CA THR A 42 31.05 17.68 -14.95
C THR A 42 30.65 19.16 -15.03
N PHE A 43 29.35 19.37 -14.86
CA PHE A 43 28.76 20.63 -14.41
C PHE A 43 28.30 20.46 -12.96
N SER A 44 28.65 21.39 -12.09
CA SER A 44 28.17 21.43 -10.70
C SER A 44 27.08 22.48 -10.57
N TYR A 45 26.05 22.15 -9.80
CA TYR A 45 24.92 23.03 -9.54
C TYR A 45 24.79 23.29 -8.04
N SER A 46 24.46 24.52 -7.66
CA SER A 46 23.93 24.77 -6.33
C SER A 46 22.42 24.50 -6.27
N ALA A 47 21.93 24.22 -5.08
CA ALA A 47 20.52 23.99 -4.86
C ALA A 47 19.67 25.23 -5.21
N GLU A 48 20.22 26.45 -5.00
CA GLU A 48 19.60 27.71 -5.35
C GLU A 48 19.53 27.91 -6.87
N GLU A 49 20.58 27.54 -7.61
CA GLU A 49 20.59 27.64 -9.08
C GLU A 49 19.51 26.77 -9.72
N ILE A 50 19.20 25.64 -9.06
CA ILE A 50 18.14 24.75 -9.49
C ILE A 50 16.77 25.28 -9.05
N GLY A 51 16.75 26.23 -8.07
CA GLY A 51 15.52 26.81 -7.52
C GLY A 51 14.76 25.82 -6.64
N LEU A 52 15.50 25.01 -5.89
CA LEU A 52 14.89 24.12 -4.89
C LEU A 52 14.28 24.97 -3.77
N PRO A 53 13.12 24.54 -3.23
CA PRO A 53 12.57 25.10 -2.01
C PRO A 53 13.55 25.00 -0.84
N GLU A 54 13.54 25.97 0.09
CA GLU A 54 14.47 26.02 1.23
C GLU A 54 14.49 24.74 2.07
N ASN A 55 13.34 24.09 2.24
CA ASN A 55 13.21 22.83 2.96
C ASN A 55 13.90 21.63 2.28
N LEU A 56 14.15 21.71 0.97
CA LEU A 56 14.89 20.68 0.23
C LEU A 56 16.38 21.02 0.11
N VAL A 57 16.74 22.31 0.05
CA VAL A 57 18.14 22.76 -0.04
C VAL A 57 19.01 22.16 1.05
N ALA A 58 18.50 22.16 2.30
CA ALA A 58 19.25 21.65 3.45
C ALA A 58 19.50 20.12 3.43
N LYS A 59 18.84 19.37 2.54
CA LYS A 59 18.96 17.91 2.48
C LYS A 59 19.97 17.43 1.44
N VAL A 60 20.42 18.30 0.54
CA VAL A 60 21.31 17.98 -0.58
C VAL A 60 22.68 18.57 -0.35
N LYS A 61 23.73 17.74 -0.40
CA LYS A 61 25.12 18.20 -0.27
C LYS A 61 25.69 18.71 -1.58
N SER A 62 25.48 17.97 -2.65
CA SER A 62 26.04 18.29 -3.97
C SER A 62 25.16 17.75 -5.08
N ILE A 63 25.17 18.46 -6.21
CA ILE A 63 24.52 18.06 -7.45
C ILE A 63 25.50 18.26 -8.58
N LYS A 64 25.80 17.19 -9.31
CA LYS A 64 26.72 17.19 -10.44
C LYS A 64 26.04 16.55 -11.64
N GLN A 65 26.25 17.08 -12.81
CA GLN A 65 25.82 16.52 -14.08
C GLN A 65 27.04 16.07 -14.87
N LEU A 66 27.05 14.84 -15.37
CA LEU A 66 28.05 14.39 -16.30
C LEU A 66 27.91 15.19 -17.63
N ARG A 67 29.03 15.70 -18.16
CA ARG A 67 29.02 16.45 -19.44
C ARG A 67 28.63 15.53 -20.59
N PRO A 68 27.86 16.02 -21.58
CA PRO A 68 27.52 15.23 -22.75
C PRO A 68 28.77 14.83 -23.52
N PHE A 69 28.85 13.59 -23.99
CA PHE A 69 29.91 13.07 -24.84
C PHE A 69 29.83 13.63 -26.26
N THR A 70 28.60 13.89 -26.73
CA THR A 70 28.35 14.45 -28.05
C THR A 70 27.42 15.66 -27.95
N SER A 71 27.55 16.60 -28.94
CA SER A 71 26.75 17.83 -28.96
C SER A 71 25.23 17.57 -29.14
N GLY A 72 24.83 16.39 -29.55
CA GLY A 72 23.44 15.98 -29.82
C GLY A 72 22.85 15.07 -28.79
N GLN A 73 23.59 14.70 -27.75
CA GLN A 73 23.16 13.73 -26.75
C GLN A 73 21.81 14.10 -26.11
N PRO A 74 20.77 13.27 -26.23
CA PRO A 74 19.45 13.60 -25.72
C PRO A 74 19.29 13.30 -24.22
N TRP A 75 20.17 12.49 -23.63
CA TRP A 75 20.10 12.01 -22.26
C TRP A 75 21.15 12.70 -21.36
N ALA A 76 20.93 12.61 -20.05
CA ALA A 76 21.83 13.13 -19.03
C ALA A 76 21.91 12.23 -17.81
N ILE A 77 23.07 12.27 -17.13
CA ILE A 77 23.29 11.62 -15.85
C ILE A 77 23.57 12.68 -14.80
N PHE A 78 22.87 12.58 -13.69
CA PHE A 78 23.07 13.42 -12.52
C PHE A 78 23.50 12.59 -11.33
N TRP A 79 24.48 13.09 -10.59
CA TRP A 79 24.86 12.59 -9.27
C TRP A 79 24.34 13.54 -8.20
N MET A 80 23.74 12.97 -7.15
CA MET A 80 23.28 13.73 -5.98
C MET A 80 23.75 13.08 -4.70
N ASP A 81 24.33 13.86 -3.81
CA ASP A 81 24.73 13.44 -2.47
C ASP A 81 23.75 13.97 -1.43
N PHE A 82 23.31 13.10 -0.53
CA PHE A 82 22.41 13.42 0.57
C PHE A 82 23.10 13.22 1.93
N GLU A 83 22.69 14.03 2.92
CA GLU A 83 23.18 13.89 4.30
C GLU A 83 22.51 12.76 5.07
N SER A 84 21.35 12.30 4.60
CA SER A 84 20.51 11.30 5.26
C SER A 84 21.16 9.91 5.28
N LYS A 85 20.95 9.15 6.35
CA LYS A 85 21.37 7.73 6.45
C LYS A 85 20.59 6.80 5.52
N LYS A 86 19.36 7.18 5.16
CA LYS A 86 18.53 6.50 4.15
C LYS A 86 18.31 7.47 2.99
N LEU A 87 18.17 6.95 1.78
CA LEU A 87 17.78 7.77 0.65
C LEU A 87 16.37 8.34 0.90
N PRO A 88 16.23 9.67 0.96
CA PRO A 88 14.91 10.28 1.02
C PRO A 88 14.31 10.27 -0.39
N ILE A 89 13.64 9.18 -0.78
CA ILE A 89 13.11 8.97 -2.14
C ILE A 89 12.13 10.08 -2.51
N THR A 90 11.31 10.52 -1.58
CA THR A 90 10.38 11.63 -1.76
C THR A 90 11.09 12.95 -2.03
N VAL A 91 12.19 13.22 -1.31
CA VAL A 91 13.05 14.39 -1.55
C VAL A 91 13.70 14.31 -2.93
N LEU A 92 14.29 13.16 -3.27
CA LEU A 92 14.87 12.91 -4.58
C LEU A 92 13.84 13.20 -5.67
N ARG A 93 12.67 12.61 -5.61
CA ARG A 93 11.60 12.79 -6.60
C ARG A 93 11.21 14.27 -6.78
N ARG A 94 11.03 15.02 -5.70
CA ARG A 94 10.69 16.45 -5.75
C ARG A 94 11.82 17.27 -6.37
N ILE A 95 13.06 16.97 -6.02
CA ILE A 95 14.22 17.60 -6.63
C ILE A 95 14.24 17.34 -8.13
N LEU A 96 14.04 16.09 -8.54
CA LEU A 96 14.10 15.68 -9.94
C LEU A 96 13.04 16.38 -10.79
N ARG A 97 11.84 16.57 -10.28
CA ARG A 97 10.79 17.34 -10.95
C ARG A 97 11.21 18.80 -11.23
N HIS A 98 12.01 19.40 -10.35
CA HIS A 98 12.54 20.76 -10.59
C HIS A 98 13.60 20.79 -11.68
N PHE A 99 14.34 19.70 -11.89
CA PHE A 99 15.34 19.61 -12.96
C PHE A 99 14.73 19.59 -14.36
N VAL A 100 13.62 18.92 -14.55
CA VAL A 100 12.98 18.73 -15.86
C VAL A 100 12.50 20.04 -16.46
N VAL A 101 12.09 20.97 -15.61
CA VAL A 101 11.59 22.28 -16.04
C VAL A 101 12.73 23.20 -16.51
N LYS A 102 14.02 22.85 -16.29
CA LYS A 102 15.15 23.73 -16.61
C LYS A 102 15.89 23.34 -17.89
N LYS A 103 16.39 24.36 -18.57
CA LYS A 103 17.15 24.24 -19.82
C LYS A 103 18.43 23.44 -19.62
N ARG A 104 18.83 22.66 -20.61
CA ARG A 104 20.13 21.98 -20.65
C ARG A 104 21.24 23.00 -20.41
N ALA A 105 22.10 22.76 -19.42
CA ALA A 105 23.20 23.64 -19.07
C ALA A 105 24.19 23.84 -20.24
N ALA A 106 24.31 22.86 -21.14
CA ALA A 106 25.22 22.87 -22.26
C ALA A 106 24.72 23.71 -23.45
N ASP A 107 23.41 23.95 -23.60
CA ASP A 107 22.87 24.71 -24.74
C ASP A 107 21.50 25.33 -24.40
N PRO A 108 21.47 26.64 -24.11
CA PRO A 108 20.23 27.35 -23.76
C PRO A 108 19.18 27.38 -24.87
N THR A 109 19.55 27.01 -26.10
CA THR A 109 18.65 27.05 -27.26
C THR A 109 17.91 25.73 -27.50
N LYS A 110 18.34 24.63 -26.83
CA LYS A 110 17.72 23.30 -26.99
C LYS A 110 16.56 23.11 -26.05
N VAL A 111 15.71 22.20 -26.47
CA VAL A 111 14.51 21.75 -25.72
C VAL A 111 14.90 21.24 -24.33
N THR A 112 14.06 21.47 -23.32
CA THR A 112 14.18 20.85 -21.99
C THR A 112 14.27 19.34 -22.13
N TRP A 113 15.05 18.68 -21.26
CA TRP A 113 15.03 17.22 -21.20
C TRP A 113 13.62 16.72 -20.88
N GLN A 114 13.27 15.57 -21.43
CA GLN A 114 12.15 14.81 -20.92
C GLN A 114 12.62 13.99 -19.71
N MET A 115 11.76 13.71 -18.77
CA MET A 115 12.08 12.92 -17.57
C MET A 115 12.67 11.55 -17.92
N GLU A 116 12.16 10.95 -19.00
CA GLU A 116 12.63 9.65 -19.52
C GLU A 116 14.07 9.68 -20.06
N ASP A 117 14.63 10.87 -20.31
CA ASP A 117 15.98 11.04 -20.83
C ASP A 117 17.03 11.24 -19.73
N ILE A 118 16.63 11.18 -18.46
CA ILE A 118 17.52 11.49 -17.34
C ILE A 118 17.68 10.30 -16.42
N MET A 119 18.92 9.92 -16.14
CA MET A 119 19.27 9.02 -15.07
C MET A 119 19.86 9.80 -13.89
N PHE A 120 19.43 9.41 -12.72
CA PHE A 120 19.93 9.95 -11.47
C PHE A 120 20.65 8.86 -10.70
N VAL A 121 21.83 9.19 -10.20
CA VAL A 121 22.55 8.35 -9.27
C VAL A 121 22.70 9.13 -7.99
N SER A 122 22.30 8.56 -6.88
CA SER A 122 22.39 9.22 -5.59
C SER A 122 23.17 8.39 -4.59
N GLY A 123 24.06 9.06 -3.85
CA GLY A 123 24.74 8.49 -2.70
C GLY A 123 24.09 8.96 -1.39
N HIS A 124 23.96 8.08 -0.43
CA HIS A 124 23.42 8.38 0.89
C HIS A 124 24.09 7.54 1.98
N GLY A 125 23.96 7.96 3.23
CA GLY A 125 24.57 7.28 4.37
C GLY A 125 25.99 7.73 4.67
N ASP A 126 26.51 7.22 5.78
CA ASP A 126 27.90 7.38 6.23
C ASP A 126 28.80 6.24 5.69
N GLU A 127 30.09 6.23 6.07
CA GLU A 127 31.04 5.21 5.62
C GLU A 127 30.62 3.76 5.96
N GLU A 128 29.86 3.57 7.02
CA GLU A 128 29.40 2.23 7.46
C GLU A 128 28.09 1.82 6.79
N THR A 129 27.24 2.79 6.48
CA THR A 129 25.87 2.59 5.96
C THR A 129 25.68 3.05 4.53
N ARG A 130 26.78 3.36 3.82
CA ARG A 130 26.74 3.89 2.45
C ARG A 130 25.90 3.02 1.54
N GLY A 131 24.92 3.64 0.93
CA GLY A 131 24.09 3.08 -0.12
C GLY A 131 24.11 3.95 -1.37
N VAL A 132 23.78 3.34 -2.49
CA VAL A 132 23.69 4.00 -3.80
C VAL A 132 22.36 3.66 -4.43
N THR A 133 21.75 4.63 -5.08
CA THR A 133 20.49 4.44 -5.80
C THR A 133 20.62 4.98 -7.21
N PHE A 134 20.26 4.15 -8.17
CA PHE A 134 19.98 4.57 -9.54
C PHE A 134 18.48 4.81 -9.68
N ALA A 135 18.10 5.95 -10.21
CA ALA A 135 16.71 6.29 -10.43
C ALA A 135 16.48 6.81 -11.85
N HIS A 136 15.35 6.44 -12.42
CA HIS A 136 14.92 6.84 -13.74
C HIS A 136 13.40 7.05 -13.74
N PHE A 137 12.90 7.95 -14.57
CA PHE A 137 11.47 8.17 -14.75
C PHE A 137 10.98 7.47 -16.02
N LYS A 138 9.82 6.83 -15.91
CA LYS A 138 9.12 6.22 -17.03
C LYS A 138 7.74 6.87 -17.14
N ASN A 139 7.32 7.18 -18.35
CA ASN A 139 5.97 7.62 -18.61
C ASN A 139 5.06 6.39 -18.81
N LEU A 140 4.09 6.22 -17.90
CA LEU A 140 3.06 5.20 -17.98
C LEU A 140 1.73 5.92 -18.08
N ASP A 141 1.06 5.85 -19.22
CA ASP A 141 -0.28 6.39 -19.46
C ASP A 141 -0.46 7.86 -19.03
N ASN A 142 0.50 8.71 -19.41
CA ASN A 142 0.64 10.13 -19.03
C ASN A 142 0.97 10.38 -17.54
N ASN A 143 1.34 9.36 -16.79
CA ASN A 143 1.88 9.50 -15.44
C ASN A 143 3.38 9.23 -15.43
N GLU A 144 4.15 10.14 -14.85
CA GLU A 144 5.58 9.98 -14.64
C GLU A 144 5.84 9.16 -13.39
N VAL A 145 6.27 7.91 -13.58
CA VAL A 145 6.56 6.96 -12.50
C VAL A 145 8.06 6.84 -12.33
N MET A 146 8.54 7.05 -11.11
CA MET A 146 9.95 6.87 -10.79
C MET A 146 10.27 5.40 -10.57
N ARG A 147 11.30 4.91 -11.25
CA ARG A 147 11.92 3.60 -11.04
C ARG A 147 13.26 3.78 -10.40
N GLU A 148 13.51 3.05 -9.33
CA GLU A 148 14.78 3.09 -8.64
C GLU A 148 15.33 1.69 -8.39
N PHE A 149 16.65 1.59 -8.42
CA PHE A 149 17.43 0.48 -7.88
C PHE A 149 18.31 1.02 -6.76
N SER A 150 18.03 0.59 -5.56
CA SER A 150 18.81 0.95 -4.37
C SER A 150 19.49 -0.28 -3.81
N TRP A 151 20.73 -0.14 -3.36
CA TRP A 151 21.41 -1.17 -2.61
C TRP A 151 22.23 -0.57 -1.48
N ASP A 152 22.27 -1.30 -0.40
CA ASP A 152 23.18 -1.08 0.70
C ASP A 152 23.98 -2.35 0.97
N LYS A 153 24.94 -2.29 1.90
CA LYS A 153 25.77 -3.44 2.28
C LYS A 153 24.98 -4.63 2.83
N ARG A 154 23.70 -4.50 3.12
CA ARG A 154 22.84 -5.49 3.80
C ARG A 154 21.87 -6.20 2.86
N GLU A 155 21.69 -5.71 1.66
CA GLU A 155 20.65 -6.22 0.78
C GLU A 155 21.01 -7.57 0.15
N ARG A 156 20.08 -8.56 0.23
CA ARG A 156 20.28 -9.92 -0.26
C ARG A 156 19.80 -10.15 -1.70
N SER A 157 18.94 -9.29 -2.22
CA SER A 157 18.32 -9.40 -3.56
C SER A 157 19.19 -8.88 -4.70
N PHE A 158 20.44 -8.63 -4.44
CA PHE A 158 21.37 -7.89 -5.28
C PHE A 158 21.69 -8.55 -6.63
N GLU A 159 21.66 -9.88 -6.69
CA GLU A 159 22.00 -10.63 -7.91
C GLU A 159 21.04 -10.31 -9.06
N ASN A 160 19.80 -9.95 -8.75
CA ASN A 160 18.80 -9.59 -9.73
C ASN A 160 19.04 -8.21 -10.38
N TYR A 161 19.71 -7.29 -9.66
CA TYR A 161 19.99 -5.93 -10.18
C TYR A 161 21.16 -5.89 -11.17
N ILE A 162 22.14 -6.76 -10.99
CA ILE A 162 23.36 -6.79 -11.79
C ILE A 162 23.05 -7.01 -13.26
N SER A 163 22.17 -7.97 -13.56
CA SER A 163 21.79 -8.28 -14.94
C SER A 163 21.09 -7.13 -15.66
N TYR A 164 20.42 -6.26 -14.93
CA TYR A 164 19.77 -5.08 -15.51
C TYR A 164 20.76 -3.94 -15.75
N LEU A 165 21.75 -3.74 -14.87
CA LEU A 165 22.80 -2.75 -15.08
C LEU A 165 23.70 -3.10 -16.27
N ASP A 166 23.85 -4.38 -16.62
CA ASP A 166 24.55 -4.78 -17.84
C ASP A 166 23.92 -4.17 -19.11
N ASN A 167 22.61 -3.85 -19.10
CA ASN A 167 21.96 -3.15 -20.20
C ASN A 167 22.43 -1.70 -20.37
N LEU A 168 23.12 -1.14 -19.37
CA LEU A 168 23.71 0.21 -19.42
C LEU A 168 25.14 0.21 -19.93
N LYS A 169 25.72 -0.94 -20.33
CA LYS A 169 27.03 -0.99 -20.95
C LYS A 169 27.07 -0.15 -22.21
N TRP A 170 28.17 0.59 -22.38
CA TRP A 170 28.33 1.46 -23.53
C TRP A 170 28.31 0.69 -24.85
N SER A 171 27.68 1.29 -25.83
CA SER A 171 27.68 0.78 -27.20
C SER A 171 27.96 1.95 -28.16
N ASP A 172 28.85 1.78 -29.11
CA ASP A 172 29.15 2.80 -30.15
C ASP A 172 27.89 3.25 -30.91
N LYS A 173 26.86 2.45 -30.91
CA LYS A 173 25.54 2.77 -31.48
C LYS A 173 24.84 3.92 -30.74
N PHE A 174 25.13 4.12 -29.46
CA PHE A 174 24.52 5.19 -28.66
C PHE A 174 24.93 6.60 -29.16
N GLU A 175 26.10 6.72 -29.79
CA GLU A 175 26.52 7.98 -30.40
C GLU A 175 25.75 8.33 -31.66
N THR A 176 25.37 7.31 -32.43
CA THR A 176 24.75 7.44 -33.75
C THR A 176 23.24 7.28 -33.75
N ASN A 177 22.70 6.60 -32.77
CA ASN A 177 21.27 6.31 -32.67
C ASN A 177 20.74 6.53 -31.25
N PRO A 178 20.16 7.72 -30.94
CA PRO A 178 19.60 8.04 -29.64
C PRO A 178 18.45 7.09 -29.22
N GLU A 179 17.75 6.47 -30.17
CA GLU A 179 16.67 5.53 -29.85
C GLU A 179 17.20 4.24 -29.23
N GLU A 180 18.37 3.75 -29.68
CA GLU A 180 18.99 2.57 -29.07
C GLU A 180 19.40 2.83 -27.62
N TRP A 181 19.87 4.01 -27.30
CA TRP A 181 20.12 4.42 -25.92
C TRP A 181 18.83 4.35 -25.10
N SER A 182 17.76 4.97 -25.58
CA SER A 182 16.47 4.99 -24.89
C SER A 182 15.94 3.57 -24.64
N VAL A 183 16.12 2.66 -25.60
CA VAL A 183 15.69 1.24 -25.45
C VAL A 183 16.54 0.53 -24.39
N ALA A 184 17.87 0.69 -24.42
CA ALA A 184 18.77 0.09 -23.43
C ALA A 184 18.49 0.60 -22.02
N TRP A 185 18.32 1.92 -21.90
CA TRP A 185 18.00 2.62 -20.68
C TRP A 185 16.67 2.20 -20.08
N ARG A 186 15.62 2.15 -20.89
CA ARG A 186 14.31 1.61 -20.49
C ARG A 186 14.44 0.14 -20.10
N GLY A 187 15.19 -0.65 -20.86
CA GLY A 187 15.41 -2.07 -20.57
C GLY A 187 16.09 -2.31 -19.22
N ALA A 188 17.04 -1.44 -18.84
CA ALA A 188 17.70 -1.53 -17.54
C ALA A 188 16.73 -1.35 -16.35
N PHE A 189 15.66 -0.58 -16.52
CA PHE A 189 14.69 -0.26 -15.46
C PHE A 189 13.32 -0.91 -15.63
N THR A 190 13.09 -1.75 -16.65
CA THR A 190 11.81 -2.43 -16.86
C THR A 190 11.74 -3.79 -16.20
N GLY A 191 12.88 -4.34 -15.79
CA GLY A 191 12.90 -5.65 -15.14
C GLY A 191 12.20 -5.61 -13.80
N SER A 192 11.21 -6.46 -13.64
CA SER A 192 10.68 -6.76 -12.32
C SER A 192 11.76 -7.47 -11.51
N THR A 193 12.39 -6.77 -10.59
CA THR A 193 13.39 -7.33 -9.66
C THR A 193 12.76 -8.28 -8.65
N ARG A 194 11.46 -8.51 -8.74
CA ARG A 194 10.71 -9.36 -7.80
C ARG A 194 10.57 -10.76 -8.37
N GLU A 195 10.88 -11.75 -7.54
CA GLU A 195 10.40 -13.10 -7.79
C GLU A 195 8.90 -13.06 -8.08
N ALA A 196 8.48 -13.71 -9.16
CA ALA A 196 7.08 -13.79 -9.51
C ALA A 196 6.29 -14.35 -8.30
N VAL A 197 5.38 -13.56 -7.77
CA VAL A 197 4.52 -13.98 -6.66
C VAL A 197 3.66 -15.14 -7.12
N ARG A 198 3.77 -16.26 -6.42
CA ARG A 198 3.06 -17.52 -6.76
C ARG A 198 2.21 -18.04 -5.60
N THR A 199 2.43 -17.56 -4.39
CA THR A 199 1.74 -18.03 -3.18
C THR A 199 1.22 -16.86 -2.36
N SER A 200 0.18 -17.12 -1.56
CA SER A 200 -0.37 -16.15 -0.61
C SER A 200 0.68 -15.57 0.33
N LYS A 201 1.57 -16.42 0.82
CA LYS A 201 2.65 -15.99 1.72
C LYS A 201 3.63 -15.05 1.03
N GLN A 202 4.02 -15.32 -0.21
CA GLN A 202 4.89 -14.41 -0.98
C GLN A 202 4.19 -13.06 -1.21
N LEU A 203 2.90 -13.09 -1.53
CA LEU A 203 2.10 -11.87 -1.68
C LEU A 203 2.06 -11.08 -0.36
N ALA A 204 1.78 -11.72 0.76
CA ALA A 204 1.74 -11.08 2.07
C ALA A 204 3.08 -10.42 2.45
N ILE A 205 4.20 -11.11 2.21
CA ILE A 205 5.54 -10.57 2.44
C ILE A 205 5.80 -9.33 1.56
N SER A 206 5.48 -9.42 0.26
CA SER A 206 5.68 -8.30 -0.68
C SER A 206 4.82 -7.10 -0.32
N MET A 207 3.54 -7.33 -0.03
CA MET A 207 2.62 -6.27 0.39
C MET A 207 3.03 -5.63 1.71
N ALA A 208 3.46 -6.43 2.69
CA ALA A 208 3.94 -5.93 3.98
C ALA A 208 5.20 -5.06 3.83
N TRP A 209 6.09 -5.42 2.93
CA TRP A 209 7.26 -4.60 2.62
C TRP A 209 6.85 -3.25 2.00
N ILE A 210 5.94 -3.27 1.00
CA ILE A 210 5.45 -2.04 0.36
C ILE A 210 4.68 -1.18 1.37
N ALA A 211 3.85 -1.77 2.23
CA ALA A 211 3.10 -1.03 3.24
C ALA A 211 4.03 -0.29 4.21
N ARG A 212 5.15 -0.91 4.62
CA ARG A 212 6.16 -0.21 5.44
C ARG A 212 6.83 0.93 4.68
N ASP A 213 7.14 0.74 3.40
CA ASP A 213 7.67 1.80 2.54
C ASP A 213 6.68 2.97 2.40
N ILE A 214 5.39 2.68 2.21
CA ILE A 214 4.32 3.70 2.19
C ILE A 214 4.26 4.44 3.53
N CYS A 215 4.30 3.73 4.66
CA CYS A 215 4.29 4.33 5.99
C CYS A 215 5.46 5.30 6.20
N ASP A 216 6.67 4.89 5.83
CA ASP A 216 7.87 5.74 5.93
C ASP A 216 7.75 6.97 5.00
N ARG A 217 7.27 6.80 3.76
CA ARG A 217 7.08 7.89 2.78
C ARG A 217 6.01 8.89 3.23
N VAL A 218 4.93 8.44 3.83
CA VAL A 218 3.90 9.33 4.39
C VAL A 218 4.50 10.26 5.44
N LYS A 219 5.37 9.76 6.31
CA LYS A 219 6.07 10.58 7.31
C LYS A 219 7.03 11.58 6.65
N GLU A 220 7.82 11.12 5.68
CA GLU A 220 8.75 11.97 4.94
C GLU A 220 8.02 13.09 4.18
N VAL A 221 6.92 12.77 3.49
CA VAL A 221 6.11 13.75 2.75
C VAL A 221 5.51 14.75 3.71
N TYR A 222 4.97 14.29 4.84
CA TYR A 222 4.41 15.17 5.87
C TYR A 222 5.43 16.19 6.41
N GLU A 223 6.69 15.78 6.60
CA GLU A 223 7.76 16.68 7.05
C GLU A 223 8.20 17.70 5.98
N ILE A 224 8.00 17.38 4.70
CA ILE A 224 8.42 18.22 3.56
C ILE A 224 7.29 19.17 3.14
N GLU A 225 6.04 18.76 3.30
CA GLU A 225 4.87 19.55 2.92
C GLU A 225 4.64 20.76 3.83
N CYS A 226 3.98 21.77 3.26
CA CYS A 226 3.49 22.91 4.03
C CYS A 226 2.20 22.55 4.75
N LYS A 227 1.89 23.24 5.86
CA LYS A 227 0.70 22.98 6.71
C LYS A 227 -0.65 23.01 5.97
N ASN A 228 -0.71 23.59 4.79
CA ASN A 228 -1.94 23.68 3.99
C ASN A 228 -2.01 22.67 2.85
N ASP A 229 -1.03 21.79 2.72
CA ASP A 229 -1.00 20.80 1.68
C ASP A 229 -1.92 19.60 1.98
N ALA A 230 -2.13 18.75 1.00
CA ALA A 230 -3.17 17.74 1.03
C ALA A 230 -3.00 16.71 2.15
N LEU A 231 -1.77 16.24 2.40
CA LEU A 231 -1.51 15.24 3.43
C LEU A 231 -1.75 15.78 4.85
N HIS A 232 -1.37 17.04 5.10
CA HIS A 232 -1.66 17.72 6.36
C HIS A 232 -3.17 17.87 6.59
N LYS A 233 -3.92 18.26 5.56
CA LYS A 233 -5.39 18.35 5.63
C LYS A 233 -6.04 17.00 5.90
N LEU A 234 -5.54 15.96 5.25
CA LEU A 234 -6.02 14.59 5.46
C LEU A 234 -5.77 14.15 6.90
N PHE A 235 -4.55 14.38 7.43
CA PHE A 235 -4.21 14.06 8.82
C PHE A 235 -5.11 14.78 9.83
N GLU A 236 -5.32 16.10 9.66
CA GLU A 236 -6.22 16.86 10.55
C GLU A 236 -7.67 16.36 10.44
N SER A 237 -8.16 16.01 9.25
CA SER A 237 -9.50 15.41 9.09
C SER A 237 -9.65 14.09 9.84
N PHE A 238 -8.61 13.27 9.87
CA PHE A 238 -8.59 12.02 10.64
C PHE A 238 -8.59 12.28 12.14
N LYS A 239 -7.85 13.30 12.61
CA LYS A 239 -7.85 13.70 14.04
C LYS A 239 -9.21 14.22 14.47
N GLU A 240 -9.85 15.03 13.65
CA GLU A 240 -11.17 15.59 13.99
C GLU A 240 -12.28 14.53 13.92
N GLY A 241 -12.23 13.63 12.95
CA GLY A 241 -13.30 12.68 12.66
C GLY A 241 -13.19 11.33 13.35
N LEU A 242 -11.97 10.88 13.70
CA LEU A 242 -11.74 9.52 14.20
C LEU A 242 -11.03 9.47 15.56
N ILE A 243 -9.81 10.01 15.66
CA ILE A 243 -8.97 9.88 16.86
C ILE A 243 -8.34 11.24 17.19
N HIS A 244 -8.84 11.96 18.16
CA HIS A 244 -8.42 13.34 18.49
C HIS A 244 -6.94 13.46 18.90
N ASP A 245 -6.36 12.44 19.50
CA ASP A 245 -4.97 12.40 19.97
C ASP A 245 -4.04 11.58 19.04
N MET A 246 -4.45 11.39 17.78
CA MET A 246 -3.67 10.65 16.77
C MET A 246 -2.30 11.30 16.56
N THR A 247 -1.25 10.48 16.63
CA THR A 247 0.11 10.87 16.27
C THR A 247 0.37 10.69 14.77
N LEU A 248 1.43 11.31 14.25
CA LEU A 248 1.83 11.14 12.86
C LEU A 248 2.18 9.67 12.55
N ASP A 249 2.85 8.98 13.47
CA ASP A 249 3.17 7.56 13.30
C ASP A 249 1.92 6.69 13.19
N GLN A 250 0.91 6.94 14.03
CA GLN A 250 -0.36 6.23 13.98
C GLN A 250 -1.14 6.52 12.69
N PHE A 251 -1.11 7.78 12.22
CA PHE A 251 -1.73 8.16 10.96
C PHE A 251 -1.05 7.47 9.78
N ALA A 252 0.28 7.53 9.70
CA ALA A 252 1.05 6.93 8.62
C ALA A 252 0.87 5.41 8.56
N ASP A 253 0.87 4.74 9.72
CA ASP A 253 0.61 3.31 9.84
C ASP A 253 -0.80 2.94 9.39
N MET A 254 -1.81 3.67 9.86
CA MET A 254 -3.21 3.45 9.47
C MET A 254 -3.42 3.70 7.98
N TYR A 255 -2.84 4.78 7.43
CA TYR A 255 -2.92 5.11 6.02
C TYR A 255 -2.31 3.99 5.16
N ALA A 256 -1.09 3.55 5.50
CA ALA A 256 -0.39 2.50 4.77
C ALA A 256 -1.16 1.17 4.77
N GLN A 257 -1.67 0.74 5.92
CA GLN A 257 -2.49 -0.47 6.02
C GLN A 257 -3.80 -0.35 5.22
N THR A 258 -4.49 0.78 5.35
CA THR A 258 -5.78 1.01 4.67
C THR A 258 -5.62 1.02 3.16
N MET A 259 -4.62 1.73 2.63
CA MET A 259 -4.34 1.77 1.20
C MET A 259 -3.93 0.39 0.68
N THR A 260 -3.03 -0.29 1.38
CA THR A 260 -2.55 -1.61 0.96
C THR A 260 -3.66 -2.64 0.92
N TYR A 261 -4.47 -2.69 1.98
CA TYR A 261 -5.53 -3.68 2.07
C TYR A 261 -6.74 -3.32 1.18
N GLY A 262 -7.04 -2.04 1.03
CA GLY A 262 -8.11 -1.58 0.16
C GLY A 262 -7.83 -1.88 -1.31
N LEU A 263 -6.59 -1.68 -1.78
CA LEU A 263 -6.17 -2.05 -3.13
C LEU A 263 -6.21 -3.57 -3.34
N PHE A 264 -5.75 -4.35 -2.37
CA PHE A 264 -5.88 -5.80 -2.42
C PHE A 264 -7.35 -6.24 -2.52
N SER A 265 -8.22 -5.66 -1.68
CA SER A 265 -9.66 -5.96 -1.71
C SER A 265 -10.30 -5.59 -3.06
N ALA A 266 -9.95 -4.44 -3.64
CA ALA A 266 -10.41 -4.05 -4.97
C ALA A 266 -9.93 -5.05 -6.03
N ARG A 267 -8.64 -5.47 -5.98
CA ARG A 267 -8.10 -6.47 -6.92
C ARG A 267 -8.81 -7.82 -6.84
N THR A 268 -9.33 -8.21 -5.68
CA THR A 268 -10.13 -9.45 -5.57
C THR A 268 -11.49 -9.37 -6.28
N MET A 269 -11.98 -8.16 -6.50
CA MET A 269 -13.24 -7.90 -7.22
C MET A 269 -13.04 -7.64 -8.72
N ASP A 270 -11.79 -7.43 -9.13
CA ASP A 270 -11.43 -7.25 -10.53
C ASP A 270 -11.56 -8.58 -11.28
N THR A 271 -12.31 -8.55 -12.39
CA THR A 271 -12.65 -9.75 -13.19
C THR A 271 -12.04 -9.75 -14.58
N ASP A 272 -11.55 -8.61 -15.07
CA ASP A 272 -11.00 -8.51 -16.44
C ASP A 272 -9.51 -8.81 -16.50
N GLY A 273 -8.83 -8.78 -15.36
CA GLY A 273 -7.44 -9.15 -15.23
C GLY A 273 -6.47 -8.03 -15.63
N HIS A 274 -6.91 -6.79 -15.60
CA HIS A 274 -6.08 -5.60 -15.79
C HIS A 274 -6.39 -4.60 -14.70
N PHE A 275 -5.50 -4.51 -13.69
CA PHE A 275 -5.77 -3.76 -12.49
C PHE A 275 -5.12 -2.37 -12.55
N GLU A 276 -5.97 -1.35 -12.68
CA GLU A 276 -5.56 0.04 -12.73
C GLU A 276 -6.08 0.84 -11.52
N ILE A 277 -5.27 1.80 -11.08
CA ILE A 277 -5.60 2.62 -9.91
C ILE A 277 -6.88 3.46 -10.11
N GLN A 278 -7.18 3.83 -11.35
CA GLN A 278 -8.36 4.63 -11.72
C GLN A 278 -9.67 3.87 -11.47
N GLU A 279 -9.66 2.55 -11.54
CA GLU A 279 -10.83 1.69 -11.38
C GLU A 279 -11.10 1.31 -9.93
N VAL A 280 -10.10 1.48 -9.05
CA VAL A 280 -10.16 1.03 -7.66
C VAL A 280 -11.40 1.55 -6.93
N ALA A 281 -11.75 2.83 -7.12
CA ALA A 281 -12.91 3.42 -6.45
C ALA A 281 -14.24 2.77 -6.85
N ASP A 282 -14.32 2.23 -8.06
CA ASP A 282 -15.53 1.54 -8.56
C ASP A 282 -15.56 0.07 -8.18
N LEU A 283 -14.39 -0.55 -8.04
CA LEU A 283 -14.25 -1.93 -7.57
C LEU A 283 -14.52 -2.08 -6.06
N ILE A 284 -14.35 -1.02 -5.26
CA ILE A 284 -14.65 -1.07 -3.83
C ILE A 284 -16.16 -1.20 -3.62
N PRO A 285 -16.62 -2.22 -2.84
CA PRO A 285 -18.02 -2.43 -2.57
C PRO A 285 -18.72 -1.19 -1.99
N SER A 286 -19.95 -0.92 -2.44
CA SER A 286 -20.80 0.17 -1.92
C SER A 286 -21.12 0.03 -0.43
N THR A 287 -20.94 -1.16 0.14
CA THR A 287 -21.07 -1.46 1.56
C THR A 287 -19.96 -0.84 2.40
N ASN A 288 -18.85 -0.38 1.78
CA ASN A 288 -17.79 0.36 2.46
C ASN A 288 -17.65 1.79 1.90
N PRO A 289 -18.59 2.70 2.22
CA PRO A 289 -18.61 4.05 1.67
C PRO A 289 -17.42 4.89 2.13
N PHE A 290 -16.86 4.62 3.31
CA PHE A 290 -15.68 5.33 3.83
C PHE A 290 -14.46 5.03 2.96
N LEU A 291 -14.16 3.75 2.73
CA LEU A 291 -13.02 3.33 1.91
C LEU A 291 -13.17 3.83 0.47
N LYS A 292 -14.38 3.71 -0.10
CA LYS A 292 -14.68 4.24 -1.43
C LYS A 292 -14.43 5.74 -1.53
N ARG A 293 -14.86 6.52 -0.53
CA ARG A 293 -14.64 7.96 -0.47
C ARG A 293 -13.15 8.30 -0.33
N LEU A 294 -12.44 7.59 0.56
CA LEU A 294 -11.00 7.78 0.75
C LEU A 294 -10.24 7.59 -0.55
N PHE A 295 -10.49 6.48 -1.26
CA PHE A 295 -9.84 6.23 -2.56
C PHE A 295 -10.25 7.28 -3.59
N LYS A 296 -11.51 7.65 -3.65
CA LYS A 296 -11.97 8.70 -4.56
C LYS A 296 -11.28 10.04 -4.28
N GLU A 297 -11.19 10.46 -3.03
CA GLU A 297 -10.47 11.66 -2.63
C GLU A 297 -8.96 11.54 -2.95
N CYS A 298 -8.35 10.39 -2.75
CA CYS A 298 -6.96 10.14 -3.13
C CYS A 298 -6.74 10.13 -4.65
N LEU A 299 -7.69 9.63 -5.43
CA LEU A 299 -7.60 9.49 -6.90
C LEU A 299 -8.03 10.75 -7.67
N GLU A 300 -9.02 11.50 -7.18
CA GLU A 300 -9.42 12.80 -7.78
C GLU A 300 -8.33 13.86 -7.65
N VAL A 301 -7.36 13.55 -6.87
CA VAL A 301 -6.25 14.33 -6.40
C VAL A 301 -5.14 14.57 -7.44
N GLY A 302 -5.18 14.05 -8.64
CA GLY A 302 -4.14 14.21 -9.67
C GLY A 302 -4.20 15.47 -10.56
N LYS A 303 -5.12 16.43 -10.36
CA LYS A 303 -5.35 17.50 -11.32
C LYS A 303 -4.89 18.90 -10.94
N ASP A 304 -4.63 19.19 -9.67
CA ASP A 304 -4.16 20.49 -9.19
C ASP A 304 -2.92 20.35 -8.28
N HIS A 305 -2.02 21.33 -8.28
CA HIS A 305 -0.72 21.33 -7.58
C HIS A 305 -0.78 21.18 -6.02
N HIS A 306 -1.92 20.90 -5.45
CA HIS A 306 -2.15 20.75 -3.99
C HIS A 306 -2.64 19.35 -3.59
N GLN A 307 -2.27 18.34 -4.33
CA GLN A 307 -2.86 17.01 -4.22
C GLN A 307 -1.81 15.96 -3.83
N ILE A 308 -2.24 14.88 -3.13
CA ILE A 308 -1.38 13.76 -2.76
C ILE A 308 -0.92 13.03 -4.01
N ASP A 309 0.37 12.95 -4.23
CA ASP A 309 0.96 12.18 -5.31
C ASP A 309 1.09 10.71 -4.85
N LEU A 310 0.22 9.85 -5.37
CA LEU A 310 0.17 8.43 -4.99
C LEU A 310 1.47 7.68 -5.32
N ASP A 311 2.17 8.09 -6.38
CA ASP A 311 3.46 7.49 -6.72
C ASP A 311 4.57 8.00 -5.78
N GLU A 312 4.50 9.27 -5.32
CA GLU A 312 5.38 9.78 -4.27
C GLU A 312 5.25 8.97 -2.98
N LEU A 313 4.03 8.56 -2.63
CA LEU A 313 3.75 7.68 -1.50
C LEU A 313 4.07 6.20 -1.77
N GLY A 314 4.52 5.84 -2.97
CA GLY A 314 4.88 4.46 -3.31
C GLY A 314 3.69 3.54 -3.63
N ILE A 315 2.48 4.07 -3.76
CA ILE A 315 1.27 3.29 -4.03
C ILE A 315 1.30 2.66 -5.42
N GLY A 316 1.92 3.33 -6.41
CA GLY A 316 2.11 2.77 -7.76
C GLY A 316 2.80 1.40 -7.76
N ARG A 317 3.74 1.15 -6.84
CA ARG A 317 4.40 -0.16 -6.69
C ARG A 317 3.44 -1.26 -6.25
N LEU A 318 2.47 -0.91 -5.41
CA LEU A 318 1.46 -1.86 -4.96
C LEU A 318 0.51 -2.22 -6.09
N VAL A 319 0.07 -1.22 -6.87
CA VAL A 319 -0.76 -1.44 -8.06
C VAL A 319 -0.06 -2.36 -9.05
N GLU A 320 1.21 -2.13 -9.35
CA GLU A 320 2.00 -3.00 -10.22
C GLU A 320 2.19 -4.41 -9.67
N LEU A 321 2.36 -4.55 -8.35
CA LEU A 321 2.41 -5.87 -7.73
C LEU A 321 1.10 -6.62 -7.95
N LEU A 322 -0.04 -5.95 -7.76
CA LEU A 322 -1.37 -6.54 -7.86
C LEU A 322 -1.78 -6.80 -9.30
N ASP A 323 -1.43 -5.91 -10.25
CA ASP A 323 -1.61 -6.12 -11.68
C ASP A 323 -0.74 -7.27 -12.20
N GLY A 324 0.50 -7.38 -11.72
CA GLY A 324 1.42 -8.48 -12.05
C GLY A 324 0.96 -9.87 -11.59
N LEU A 325 -0.14 -9.97 -10.82
CA LEU A 325 -0.77 -11.25 -10.47
C LEU A 325 -1.64 -11.81 -11.61
N ASN A 326 -1.73 -11.10 -12.72
CA ASN A 326 -2.39 -11.56 -13.92
C ASN A 326 -1.53 -12.63 -14.64
N LYS A 327 -2.21 -13.62 -15.14
CA LYS A 327 -1.80 -14.67 -16.09
C LYS A 327 -0.30 -14.98 -16.23
N THR A 328 0.17 -15.90 -15.43
CA THR A 328 1.23 -16.82 -15.88
C THR A 328 0.58 -18.12 -16.36
N ASP A 329 0.85 -18.55 -17.57
CA ASP A 329 0.35 -19.81 -18.16
C ASP A 329 -1.20 -19.93 -18.29
N GLY A 330 -1.91 -18.80 -18.46
CA GLY A 330 -3.36 -18.82 -18.68
C GLY A 330 -4.21 -18.95 -17.41
N THR A 331 -3.59 -19.00 -16.24
CA THR A 331 -4.29 -19.03 -14.94
C THR A 331 -4.05 -17.70 -14.22
N ASP A 332 -5.11 -17.07 -13.76
CA ASP A 332 -5.02 -15.91 -12.89
C ASP A 332 -4.41 -16.31 -11.54
N VAL A 333 -3.24 -15.72 -11.23
CA VAL A 333 -2.49 -16.01 -10.00
C VAL A 333 -3.31 -15.61 -8.77
N MET A 334 -4.09 -14.51 -8.87
CA MET A 334 -4.96 -14.06 -7.80
C MET A 334 -6.04 -15.09 -7.46
N THR A 335 -6.74 -15.61 -8.47
CA THR A 335 -7.74 -16.67 -8.30
C THR A 335 -7.12 -17.88 -7.59
N ARG A 336 -5.92 -18.30 -7.99
CA ARG A 336 -5.21 -19.42 -7.36
C ARG A 336 -4.86 -19.14 -5.90
N ILE A 337 -4.42 -17.91 -5.57
CA ILE A 337 -4.14 -17.49 -4.20
C ILE A 337 -5.40 -17.55 -3.35
N LEU A 338 -6.53 -17.04 -3.85
CA LEU A 338 -7.81 -17.07 -3.15
C LEU A 338 -8.33 -18.51 -2.95
N GLU A 339 -8.18 -19.37 -3.96
CA GLU A 339 -8.52 -20.80 -3.83
C GLU A 339 -7.63 -21.53 -2.81
N GLU A 340 -6.37 -21.15 -2.68
CA GLU A 340 -5.47 -21.74 -1.68
C GLU A 340 -5.98 -21.49 -0.26
N PHE A 341 -6.53 -20.30 0.02
CA PHE A 341 -7.18 -20.01 1.30
C PHE A 341 -8.44 -20.81 1.50
N GLY A 342 -9.32 -20.88 0.53
CA GLY A 342 -10.56 -21.65 0.62
C GLY A 342 -10.32 -23.15 0.88
N ARG A 343 -9.21 -23.71 0.41
CA ARG A 343 -8.82 -25.11 0.69
C ARG A 343 -8.23 -25.32 2.08
N ARG A 344 -7.51 -24.34 2.63
CA ARG A 344 -6.87 -24.45 3.96
C ARG A 344 -7.89 -24.45 5.08
N THR A 345 -8.97 -23.72 4.92
CA THR A 345 -9.99 -23.53 5.95
C THR A 345 -11.01 -24.68 6.04
N GLY A 346 -11.12 -25.48 5.00
CA GLY A 346 -11.92 -26.75 5.00
C GLY A 346 -13.42 -26.58 5.11
N SER A 347 -13.94 -25.37 5.37
CA SER A 347 -15.37 -25.09 5.54
C SER A 347 -16.07 -24.56 4.28
N GLY A 348 -15.30 -24.09 3.30
CA GLY A 348 -15.84 -23.59 2.02
C GLY A 348 -16.66 -22.29 2.10
N ASN A 349 -16.83 -21.73 3.29
CA ASN A 349 -17.67 -20.56 3.56
C ASN A 349 -16.90 -19.35 4.10
N GLU A 350 -15.57 -19.44 4.20
CA GLU A 350 -14.75 -18.36 4.74
C GLU A 350 -14.36 -17.40 3.62
N ASP A 351 -14.38 -16.10 3.93
CA ASP A 351 -13.91 -15.07 3.00
C ASP A 351 -12.37 -15.10 2.91
N PRO A 352 -11.80 -15.48 1.75
CA PRO A 352 -10.35 -15.55 1.57
C PRO A 352 -9.65 -14.22 1.87
N VAL A 353 -10.33 -13.09 1.66
CA VAL A 353 -9.81 -11.75 1.87
C VAL A 353 -9.52 -11.52 3.36
N ILE A 354 -10.41 -11.97 4.24
CA ILE A 354 -10.23 -11.82 5.70
C ILE A 354 -9.01 -12.61 6.19
N HIS A 355 -8.83 -13.84 5.72
CA HIS A 355 -7.69 -14.67 6.10
C HIS A 355 -6.36 -14.14 5.56
N PHE A 356 -6.37 -13.58 4.36
CA PHE A 356 -5.18 -12.95 3.82
C PHE A 356 -4.72 -11.75 4.67
N TYR A 357 -5.68 -10.98 5.23
CA TYR A 357 -5.35 -9.88 6.13
C TYR A 357 -4.52 -10.33 7.35
N GLU A 358 -4.84 -11.49 7.91
CA GLU A 358 -4.05 -12.04 9.03
C GLU A 358 -2.62 -12.41 8.63
N GLU A 359 -2.43 -13.04 7.45
CA GLU A 359 -1.10 -13.33 6.92
C GLU A 359 -0.32 -12.03 6.65
N PHE A 360 -0.98 -11.04 6.08
CA PHE A 360 -0.40 -9.73 5.84
C PHE A 360 0.03 -9.05 7.15
N LEU A 361 -0.82 -8.97 8.16
CA LEU A 361 -0.48 -8.36 9.45
C LEU A 361 0.66 -9.10 10.16
N LYS A 362 0.71 -10.41 10.04
CA LYS A 362 1.81 -11.21 10.61
C LYS A 362 3.17 -10.81 10.04
N GLU A 363 3.20 -10.51 8.74
CA GLU A 363 4.42 -10.09 8.06
C GLU A 363 4.68 -8.58 8.19
N TYR A 364 3.62 -7.76 8.33
CA TYR A 364 3.71 -6.31 8.43
C TYR A 364 4.23 -5.85 9.80
N ASP A 365 3.60 -6.29 10.90
CA ASP A 365 4.01 -5.92 12.26
C ASP A 365 3.67 -7.00 13.28
N GLN A 366 4.64 -7.83 13.61
CA GLN A 366 4.50 -8.89 14.62
C GLN A 366 4.30 -8.34 16.03
N ILE A 367 4.86 -7.18 16.36
CA ILE A 367 4.80 -6.61 17.71
C ILE A 367 3.42 -6.03 17.96
N GLN A 368 2.90 -5.22 17.05
CA GLN A 368 1.55 -4.66 17.17
C GLN A 368 0.46 -5.74 17.16
N ARG A 369 0.68 -6.84 16.42
CA ARG A 369 -0.23 -7.99 16.43
C ARG A 369 -0.38 -8.57 17.82
N VAL A 370 0.70 -8.69 18.56
CA VAL A 370 0.71 -9.21 19.95
C VAL A 370 0.08 -8.19 20.90
N ASP A 371 0.48 -6.93 20.82
CA ASP A 371 0.02 -5.85 21.71
C ASP A 371 -1.45 -5.51 21.55
N LYS A 372 -1.96 -5.52 20.32
CA LYS A 372 -3.38 -5.27 20.01
C LYS A 372 -4.25 -6.51 20.13
N GLY A 373 -3.68 -7.67 20.43
CA GLY A 373 -4.41 -8.94 20.59
C GLY A 373 -5.13 -9.38 19.30
N VAL A 374 -4.60 -9.03 18.13
CA VAL A 374 -5.18 -9.41 16.83
C VAL A 374 -4.89 -10.88 16.57
N TYR A 375 -5.66 -11.73 17.26
CA TYR A 375 -5.68 -13.16 17.04
C TYR A 375 -7.03 -13.56 16.46
N TYR A 376 -6.98 -14.25 15.35
CA TYR A 376 -8.15 -14.84 14.75
C TYR A 376 -8.66 -16.00 15.61
N THR A 377 -9.94 -15.97 15.94
CA THR A 377 -10.56 -17.13 16.63
C THR A 377 -10.89 -18.17 15.58
N PRO A 378 -10.38 -19.41 15.69
CA PRO A 378 -10.64 -20.45 14.71
C PRO A 378 -12.15 -20.69 14.52
N ASP A 379 -12.60 -20.82 13.28
CA ASP A 379 -14.01 -21.00 12.91
C ASP A 379 -14.74 -22.11 13.68
N PRO A 380 -14.13 -23.30 13.92
CA PRO A 380 -14.81 -24.29 14.72
C PRO A 380 -15.17 -23.83 16.14
N VAL A 381 -14.33 -22.93 16.71
CA VAL A 381 -14.57 -22.36 18.04
C VAL A 381 -15.67 -21.30 17.97
N VAL A 382 -15.63 -20.42 16.96
CA VAL A 382 -16.68 -19.42 16.72
C VAL A 382 -18.02 -20.11 16.47
N ASP A 383 -18.03 -21.13 15.62
CA ASP A 383 -19.22 -21.92 15.32
C ASP A 383 -19.80 -22.60 16.56
N PHE A 384 -18.96 -23.21 17.38
CA PHE A 384 -19.37 -23.82 18.65
C PHE A 384 -19.99 -22.78 19.58
N ILE A 385 -19.37 -21.61 19.75
CA ILE A 385 -19.88 -20.55 20.65
C ILE A 385 -21.24 -20.06 20.17
N VAL A 386 -21.34 -19.66 18.89
CA VAL A 386 -22.58 -19.10 18.32
C VAL A 386 -23.70 -20.10 18.36
N ARG A 387 -23.44 -21.38 18.02
CA ARG A 387 -24.45 -22.47 18.15
C ARG A 387 -24.85 -22.70 19.58
N SER A 388 -23.91 -22.72 20.52
CA SER A 388 -24.22 -22.94 21.94
C SER A 388 -25.12 -21.83 22.48
N VAL A 389 -24.86 -20.57 22.13
CA VAL A 389 -25.71 -19.43 22.51
C VAL A 389 -27.10 -19.59 21.88
N ASN A 390 -27.17 -19.94 20.59
CA ASN A 390 -28.45 -20.16 19.89
C ASN A 390 -29.27 -21.26 20.56
N GLU A 391 -28.66 -22.39 20.92
CA GLU A 391 -29.35 -23.50 21.63
C GLU A 391 -29.75 -23.11 23.03
N GLN A 392 -28.93 -22.39 23.79
CA GLN A 392 -29.33 -21.91 25.12
C GLN A 392 -30.52 -20.96 25.06
N LEU A 393 -30.59 -20.06 24.08
CA LEU A 393 -31.75 -19.20 23.88
C LEU A 393 -33.04 -20.01 23.64
N LYS A 394 -32.94 -21.12 22.90
CA LYS A 394 -34.06 -22.01 22.64
C LYS A 394 -34.45 -22.83 23.89
N THR A 395 -33.48 -23.43 24.57
CA THR A 395 -33.75 -24.39 25.65
C THR A 395 -34.04 -23.71 26.98
N GLU A 396 -33.27 -22.70 27.37
CA GLU A 396 -33.38 -22.05 28.66
C GLU A 396 -34.43 -20.92 28.68
N PHE A 397 -34.55 -20.18 27.55
CA PHE A 397 -35.46 -19.05 27.46
C PHE A 397 -36.72 -19.34 26.63
N GLY A 398 -36.81 -20.50 26.02
CA GLY A 398 -37.97 -20.93 25.23
C GLY A 398 -38.18 -20.04 23.98
N LEU A 399 -37.11 -19.52 23.41
CA LEU A 399 -37.12 -18.72 22.19
C LEU A 399 -36.93 -19.61 20.97
N GLU A 400 -38.02 -19.92 20.26
CA GLU A 400 -38.01 -20.92 19.17
C GLU A 400 -37.03 -20.60 18.06
N MET A 401 -36.80 -19.32 17.81
CA MET A 401 -35.90 -18.82 16.76
C MET A 401 -34.45 -18.54 17.27
N GLY A 402 -34.19 -18.80 18.56
CA GLY A 402 -32.87 -18.58 19.16
C GLY A 402 -32.37 -17.15 18.93
N LEU A 403 -31.21 -17.00 18.28
CA LEU A 403 -30.63 -15.68 17.97
C LEU A 403 -31.50 -14.82 17.02
N ALA A 404 -32.34 -15.43 16.23
CA ALA A 404 -33.27 -14.76 15.32
C ALA A 404 -34.63 -14.43 15.97
N ASP A 405 -34.78 -14.69 17.25
CA ASP A 405 -36.07 -14.50 17.94
C ASP A 405 -36.32 -13.02 18.21
N THR A 406 -37.52 -12.56 17.90
CA THR A 406 -37.95 -11.18 18.05
C THR A 406 -38.86 -10.93 19.25
N THR A 407 -39.06 -11.93 20.12
CA THR A 407 -39.83 -11.80 21.35
C THR A 407 -39.33 -10.65 22.19
N THR A 408 -40.25 -9.79 22.61
CA THR A 408 -39.91 -8.58 23.36
C THR A 408 -39.71 -8.85 24.85
N TRP A 409 -39.05 -7.96 25.55
CA TRP A 409 -38.94 -7.98 27.01
C TRP A 409 -40.31 -8.04 27.69
N GLY A 410 -41.29 -7.31 27.17
CA GLY A 410 -42.65 -7.34 27.70
C GLY A 410 -43.32 -8.71 27.60
N GLU A 411 -43.15 -9.41 26.49
CA GLU A 411 -43.69 -10.77 26.27
C GLU A 411 -42.97 -11.79 27.12
N MET A 412 -41.66 -11.68 27.30
CA MET A 412 -40.87 -12.57 28.16
C MET A 412 -41.31 -12.49 29.61
N ILE A 413 -41.58 -11.27 30.10
CA ILE A 413 -42.09 -11.07 31.48
C ILE A 413 -43.53 -11.51 31.62
N ALA A 414 -44.41 -11.19 30.66
CA ALA A 414 -45.79 -11.59 30.67
C ALA A 414 -45.98 -13.14 30.66
N SER A 415 -45.01 -13.83 30.05
CA SER A 415 -44.97 -15.30 30.03
C SER A 415 -44.20 -15.91 31.21
N GLU A 416 -43.80 -15.12 32.20
CA GLU A 416 -43.06 -15.54 33.41
C GLU A 416 -41.73 -16.28 33.11
N ARG A 417 -41.15 -16.07 31.91
CA ARG A 417 -39.89 -16.69 31.51
C ARG A 417 -38.66 -16.00 32.11
N VAL A 418 -38.80 -14.73 32.40
CA VAL A 418 -37.73 -13.92 33.00
C VAL A 418 -38.30 -12.92 34.03
N ASP A 419 -37.46 -12.55 34.96
CA ASP A 419 -37.75 -11.52 35.94
C ASP A 419 -37.62 -10.10 35.32
N MET A 420 -38.24 -9.11 35.96
CA MET A 420 -38.06 -7.69 35.62
C MET A 420 -36.58 -7.30 35.67
N PRO A 421 -36.04 -6.67 34.60
CA PRO A 421 -34.63 -6.27 34.55
C PRO A 421 -34.32 -5.16 35.56
N ILE A 422 -33.03 -5.03 35.88
CA ILE A 422 -32.54 -3.99 36.78
C ILE A 422 -32.27 -2.71 35.95
N ASN A 423 -32.80 -1.60 36.43
CA ASN A 423 -32.47 -0.29 35.87
C ASN A 423 -31.05 0.07 36.27
N SER A 424 -30.13 0.24 35.27
CA SER A 424 -28.72 0.53 35.49
C SER A 424 -28.46 1.88 36.20
N LYS A 425 -29.40 2.83 36.10
CA LYS A 425 -29.28 4.14 36.74
C LYS A 425 -29.63 4.12 38.22
N THR A 426 -30.59 3.27 38.63
CA THR A 426 -31.11 3.22 39.99
C THR A 426 -30.65 2.02 40.78
N GLY A 427 -30.13 1.00 40.14
CA GLY A 427 -29.78 -0.29 40.74
C GLY A 427 -30.97 -1.13 41.20
N GLN A 428 -32.21 -0.75 40.88
CA GLN A 428 -33.45 -1.41 41.30
C GLN A 428 -34.15 -2.03 40.10
N LYS A 429 -34.98 -3.09 40.33
CA LYS A 429 -35.84 -3.65 39.27
C LYS A 429 -36.77 -2.56 38.74
N PHE A 430 -36.99 -2.54 37.42
CA PHE A 430 -38.00 -1.68 36.83
C PHE A 430 -39.38 -1.97 37.47
N ARG A 431 -40.18 -0.91 37.63
CA ARG A 431 -41.58 -1.07 37.99
C ARG A 431 -42.43 -1.22 36.73
N GLN A 432 -43.37 -2.15 36.70
CA GLN A 432 -44.26 -2.39 35.56
C GLN A 432 -45.09 -1.18 35.15
N ASP A 433 -45.38 -0.26 36.11
CA ASP A 433 -46.11 1.00 35.90
C ASP A 433 -45.20 2.18 35.52
N SER A 434 -43.91 2.00 35.52
CA SER A 434 -42.99 3.08 35.17
C SER A 434 -43.06 3.47 33.69
N LYS A 435 -42.95 4.79 33.43
CA LYS A 435 -42.97 5.32 32.05
C LYS A 435 -41.83 4.78 31.21
N ASP A 436 -40.61 4.76 31.73
CA ASP A 436 -39.44 4.25 31.05
C ASP A 436 -39.60 2.79 30.63
N TRP A 437 -40.20 1.97 31.49
CA TRP A 437 -40.49 0.57 31.16
C TRP A 437 -41.49 0.46 30.00
N ASN A 438 -42.61 1.14 30.10
CA ASN A 438 -43.69 1.02 29.14
C ASN A 438 -43.37 1.66 27.77
N ASP A 439 -42.71 2.82 27.79
CA ASP A 439 -42.49 3.58 26.57
C ASP A 439 -41.22 3.10 25.79
N ILE A 440 -40.24 2.50 26.49
CA ILE A 440 -38.94 2.17 25.89
C ILE A 440 -38.65 0.66 25.98
N TYR A 441 -38.45 0.13 27.20
CA TYR A 441 -37.85 -1.20 27.37
C TYR A 441 -38.79 -2.35 27.05
N LYS A 442 -40.08 -2.22 27.34
CA LYS A 442 -41.07 -3.28 27.14
C LYS A 442 -41.12 -3.76 25.68
N GLN A 443 -40.90 -2.87 24.72
CA GLN A 443 -41.02 -3.17 23.28
C GLN A 443 -39.69 -3.56 22.63
N LEU A 444 -38.57 -3.46 23.36
CA LEU A 444 -37.29 -3.87 22.82
C LEU A 444 -37.23 -5.40 22.68
N PRO A 445 -36.59 -5.93 21.62
CA PRO A 445 -36.29 -7.34 21.51
C PRO A 445 -35.52 -7.83 22.75
N PHE A 446 -35.87 -8.98 23.26
CA PHE A 446 -35.17 -9.61 24.40
C PHE A 446 -33.74 -9.99 24.00
N VAL A 447 -33.57 -10.56 22.80
CA VAL A 447 -32.25 -10.88 22.24
C VAL A 447 -31.67 -9.63 21.65
N GLN A 448 -30.56 -9.14 22.22
CA GLN A 448 -29.76 -8.05 21.72
C GLN A 448 -28.30 -8.52 21.58
N ILE A 449 -27.72 -8.32 20.40
CA ILE A 449 -26.40 -8.80 20.07
C ILE A 449 -25.45 -7.62 20.07
N LEU A 450 -24.39 -7.69 20.87
CA LEU A 450 -23.33 -6.70 20.94
C LEU A 450 -21.98 -7.40 20.82
N ASP A 451 -21.20 -7.01 19.85
CA ASP A 451 -19.80 -7.38 19.74
C ASP A 451 -18.94 -6.14 19.99
N PRO A 452 -18.43 -5.94 21.21
CA PRO A 452 -17.64 -4.77 21.56
C PRO A 452 -16.18 -4.83 21.04
N ALA A 453 -15.76 -5.98 20.51
CA ALA A 453 -14.41 -6.24 20.02
C ALA A 453 -14.46 -6.94 18.67
N THR A 454 -15.15 -6.34 17.72
CA THR A 454 -15.54 -6.91 16.43
C THR A 454 -14.37 -7.55 15.65
N GLY A 455 -13.16 -6.97 15.74
CA GLY A 455 -12.00 -7.45 15.00
C GLY A 455 -12.30 -7.53 13.50
N THR A 456 -12.10 -8.72 12.91
CA THR A 456 -12.43 -9.02 11.51
C THR A 456 -13.92 -9.29 11.27
N GLY A 457 -14.75 -9.21 12.30
CA GLY A 457 -16.19 -9.44 12.19
C GLY A 457 -16.60 -10.92 12.15
N THR A 458 -15.72 -11.85 12.44
CA THR A 458 -15.96 -13.31 12.32
C THR A 458 -17.17 -13.75 13.13
N PHE A 459 -17.28 -13.30 14.39
CA PHE A 459 -18.45 -13.60 15.22
C PHE A 459 -19.75 -13.00 14.66
N LEU A 460 -19.71 -11.76 14.15
CA LEU A 460 -20.87 -11.10 13.55
C LEU A 460 -21.33 -11.81 12.28
N ILE A 461 -20.41 -12.15 11.39
CA ILE A 461 -20.70 -12.88 10.15
C ILE A 461 -21.36 -14.23 10.50
N ARG A 462 -20.79 -14.96 11.45
CA ARG A 462 -21.35 -16.26 11.86
C ARG A 462 -22.72 -16.12 12.50
N THR A 463 -22.92 -15.11 13.33
CA THR A 463 -24.21 -14.79 13.94
C THR A 463 -25.27 -14.44 12.89
N ILE A 464 -24.95 -13.56 11.93
CA ILE A 464 -25.83 -13.21 10.83
C ILE A 464 -26.19 -14.45 9.99
N THR A 465 -25.20 -15.30 9.71
CA THR A 465 -25.42 -16.56 8.98
C THR A 465 -26.37 -17.47 9.73
N MET A 466 -26.23 -17.57 11.06
CA MET A 466 -27.14 -18.36 11.90
C MET A 466 -28.56 -17.79 11.89
N ILE A 467 -28.71 -16.49 12.07
CA ILE A 467 -30.00 -15.79 12.00
C ILE A 467 -30.66 -16.03 10.63
N HIS A 468 -29.92 -15.85 9.54
CA HIS A 468 -30.43 -16.11 8.19
C HIS A 468 -30.90 -17.57 8.03
N TYR A 469 -30.14 -18.51 8.57
CA TYR A 469 -30.50 -19.93 8.52
C TYR A 469 -31.83 -20.20 9.26
N GLU A 470 -32.00 -19.70 10.48
CA GLU A 470 -33.21 -19.88 11.29
C GLU A 470 -34.43 -19.23 10.61
N VAL A 471 -34.29 -17.98 10.10
CA VAL A 471 -35.38 -17.30 9.42
C VAL A 471 -35.77 -18.04 8.13
N LYS A 472 -34.77 -18.52 7.36
CA LYS A 472 -35.02 -19.30 6.14
C LYS A 472 -35.70 -20.64 6.43
N ALA A 473 -35.32 -21.30 7.53
CA ALA A 473 -35.99 -22.53 7.98
C ALA A 473 -37.45 -22.28 8.37
N LYS A 474 -37.74 -21.18 9.05
CA LYS A 474 -39.09 -20.74 9.38
C LYS A 474 -39.91 -20.41 8.15
N HIS A 475 -39.36 -19.64 7.23
CA HIS A 475 -40.01 -19.33 5.96
C HIS A 475 -40.43 -20.58 5.19
N LYS A 476 -39.57 -21.59 5.11
CA LYS A 476 -39.89 -22.84 4.43
C LYS A 476 -41.03 -23.61 5.13
N ARG A 477 -41.15 -23.55 6.48
CA ARG A 477 -42.22 -24.21 7.22
C ARG A 477 -43.56 -23.50 7.09
N ASP A 478 -43.56 -22.19 7.30
CA ASP A 478 -44.75 -21.41 7.56
C ASP A 478 -45.24 -20.59 6.34
N HIS A 479 -44.31 -20.23 5.44
CA HIS A 479 -44.53 -19.25 4.35
C HIS A 479 -44.02 -19.71 2.99
N ASN A 480 -44.06 -21.00 2.70
CA ASN A 480 -43.47 -21.59 1.49
C ASN A 480 -44.02 -21.02 0.15
N GLN A 481 -45.18 -20.34 0.18
CA GLN A 481 -45.78 -19.70 -1.00
C GLN A 481 -45.35 -18.25 -1.23
N THR A 482 -44.72 -17.62 -0.25
CA THR A 482 -44.19 -16.25 -0.37
C THR A 482 -42.78 -16.28 -0.91
N PRO A 483 -42.45 -15.51 -1.94
CA PRO A 483 -41.05 -15.42 -2.41
C PRO A 483 -40.12 -15.00 -1.27
N TRP A 484 -38.94 -15.62 -1.22
CA TRP A 484 -37.97 -15.35 -0.17
C TRP A 484 -37.55 -13.85 -0.08
N GLN A 485 -37.41 -13.19 -1.26
CA GLN A 485 -37.07 -11.77 -1.35
C GLN A 485 -38.14 -10.85 -0.74
N GLU A 486 -39.39 -11.27 -0.70
CA GLU A 486 -40.49 -10.51 -0.09
C GLU A 486 -40.62 -10.78 1.40
N TYR A 487 -40.11 -11.92 1.88
CA TYR A 487 -40.19 -12.33 3.28
C TYR A 487 -39.01 -11.79 4.10
N TRP A 488 -37.81 -11.78 3.53
CA TRP A 488 -36.58 -11.31 4.16
C TRP A 488 -36.51 -9.77 4.11
#